data_f890ba39ba5dd451710d94c120a2d66f
#
_entry.id   f890ba39ba5dd451710d94c120a2d66f
#
_cell.length_a   1.000
_cell.length_b   1.000
_cell.length_c   1.000
_cell.angle_alpha   90.00
_cell.angle_beta   90.00
_cell.angle_gamma   90.00
#
_symmetry.space_group_name_H-M   'P 1'
#
loop_
_entity.id
_entity.type
_entity.pdbx_description
1 polymer ?
#
loop_
_entity_poly.entity_id
_entity_poly.type
_entity_poly.pdbx_seq_one_letter_code
_entity_poly.pdbx_strand_id
1 'polypeptide(L)'
;MNSKANFKAAALARTLAIGLVAATLVSAPSAPVAAQATQNASSSIDLSVGRGRLISLPAAMTDIFVANDEVADVQVRSGRQLYIFGKKPGETSIYATDASGRVVFSTVARVGNNIETIDQMLSLAMPEASISANTMNGFVLLTGTVQSPDDAAEAEMLVQAFVGEGTKVLSRLRTATPLQVNLQVRIAEVNRSLVKEISGNVLTRDTDGPLGNGFLGGVFGGRSAGSITTDANGNTTYNITTPSGTRSLAGAGRLFGLDLIASLDLGERSGMVATLAQPNLTAISGETADFLAGGEFPVPIPGNLNGTTIEYRKYGVSLAYTPTVLSNGRISLRVRPEVSELSTEGAIELDGFQVPALTVRRAETTVELGSGESFMIAGLMNNRSIGAIDKLPGLGDVPLLGMLFKSDSFRRGETELVIVV
;
A
#
# COMPACT_ATOMS: atom_id res chain seq x y z
N MET A 1 -28.77 37.73 -2.43
CA MET A 1 -28.29 38.88 -3.19
C MET A 1 -27.55 38.30 -4.36
N ASN A 2 -28.22 38.13 -5.47
CA ASN A 2 -28.16 38.90 -6.74
C ASN A 2 -26.78 38.81 -7.40
N SER A 3 -26.56 38.41 -8.62
CA SER A 3 -27.34 38.55 -9.90
C SER A 3 -26.49 37.78 -10.95
N LYS A 4 -26.94 36.80 -11.73
CA LYS A 4 -27.60 36.90 -13.08
C LYS A 4 -26.87 37.80 -14.09
N ALA A 5 -26.41 37.24 -15.24
CA ALA A 5 -27.02 37.29 -16.55
C ALA A 5 -26.05 36.74 -17.61
N ASN A 6 -26.29 35.74 -18.36
CA ASN A 6 -26.98 35.57 -19.67
C ASN A 6 -26.83 36.68 -20.69
N PHE A 7 -26.41 36.34 -21.95
CA PHE A 7 -26.95 36.75 -23.26
C PHE A 7 -26.14 36.05 -24.36
N LYS A 8 -26.58 35.02 -25.14
CA LYS A 8 -27.53 35.00 -26.32
C LYS A 8 -27.11 35.95 -27.44
N ALA A 9 -26.60 35.47 -28.55
CA ALA A 9 -27.21 34.92 -29.77
C ALA A 9 -27.70 35.97 -30.79
N ALA A 10 -27.53 35.62 -32.08
CA ALA A 10 -28.26 36.01 -33.31
C ALA A 10 -27.66 37.17 -34.12
N ALA A 11 -27.17 36.91 -35.32
CA ALA A 11 -27.83 36.73 -36.61
C ALA A 11 -28.37 38.05 -37.24
N LEU A 12 -27.99 38.34 -38.47
CA LEU A 12 -28.74 38.77 -39.68
C LEU A 12 -27.84 39.60 -40.61
N ALA A 13 -27.51 39.11 -41.77
CA ALA A 13 -28.01 39.29 -43.13
C ALA A 13 -28.51 40.70 -43.53
N ARG A 14 -27.98 41.20 -44.64
CA ARG A 14 -28.63 41.90 -45.79
C ARG A 14 -27.67 42.83 -46.49
N THR A 15 -27.26 42.52 -47.71
CA THR A 15 -27.78 42.86 -49.05
C THR A 15 -27.48 44.26 -49.57
N LEU A 16 -27.17 44.24 -50.83
CA LEU A 16 -27.34 45.20 -51.99
C LEU A 16 -26.05 45.96 -52.33
N ALA A 17 -25.42 45.72 -53.46
CA ALA A 17 -25.80 45.84 -54.85
C ALA A 17 -25.31 47.18 -55.54
N ILE A 18 -24.77 47.01 -56.75
CA ILE A 18 -24.69 47.94 -57.88
C ILE A 18 -23.46 48.85 -57.98
N GLY A 19 -22.69 48.62 -59.04
CA GLY A 19 -21.72 49.57 -59.62
C GLY A 19 -20.93 48.95 -60.79
N LEU A 20 -21.58 48.92 -61.94
CA LEU A 20 -21.03 48.54 -63.26
C LEU A 20 -20.19 49.70 -63.81
N VAL A 21 -18.89 49.49 -64.06
CA VAL A 21 -18.13 50.29 -65.04
C VAL A 21 -17.18 49.35 -65.81
N ALA A 22 -17.45 49.25 -67.10
CA ALA A 22 -16.62 48.52 -68.06
C ALA A 22 -15.38 49.35 -68.39
N ALA A 23 -14.20 48.72 -68.29
CA ALA A 23 -12.96 49.15 -68.92
C ALA A 23 -12.30 47.94 -69.55
N THR A 24 -12.38 47.90 -70.86
CA THR A 24 -11.67 46.94 -71.74
C THR A 24 -10.18 47.24 -71.74
N LEU A 25 -9.35 46.36 -71.20
CA LEU A 25 -7.92 46.35 -71.37
C LEU A 25 -7.49 45.02 -72.02
N VAL A 26 -6.89 45.16 -73.17
CA VAL A 26 -6.31 44.12 -74.01
C VAL A 26 -5.32 43.29 -73.23
N SER A 27 -5.62 42.02 -73.01
CA SER A 27 -4.68 41.05 -72.45
C SER A 27 -3.93 40.35 -73.55
N ALA A 28 -2.59 40.52 -73.55
CA ALA A 28 -1.69 39.68 -74.27
C ALA A 28 -1.68 38.26 -73.71
N PRO A 29 -1.61 37.18 -74.48
CA PRO A 29 -1.54 35.83 -73.96
C PRO A 29 -0.17 35.58 -73.31
N SER A 30 -0.10 35.48 -71.98
CA SER A 30 1.04 34.93 -71.28
C SER A 30 1.06 33.43 -71.55
N ALA A 31 2.14 32.95 -72.14
CA ALA A 31 2.40 31.51 -72.30
C ALA A 31 2.40 30.82 -70.95
N PRO A 32 1.75 29.65 -70.78
CA PRO A 32 1.82 28.91 -69.54
C PRO A 32 3.27 28.48 -69.29
N VAL A 33 3.88 28.97 -68.22
CA VAL A 33 5.06 28.37 -67.64
C VAL A 33 4.63 26.96 -67.22
N ALA A 34 5.08 25.95 -67.93
CA ALA A 34 4.89 24.55 -67.52
C ALA A 34 5.48 24.37 -66.14
N ALA A 35 4.58 24.32 -65.12
CA ALA A 35 4.95 23.87 -63.79
C ALA A 35 5.52 22.45 -63.95
N GLN A 36 6.81 22.28 -63.69
CA GLN A 36 7.42 20.95 -63.55
C GLN A 36 6.62 20.25 -62.44
N ALA A 37 5.80 19.26 -62.84
CA ALA A 37 5.14 18.38 -61.88
C ALA A 37 6.24 17.66 -61.11
N THR A 38 6.34 17.97 -59.82
CA THR A 38 7.08 17.16 -58.86
C THR A 38 6.49 15.74 -58.90
N GLN A 39 7.13 14.83 -59.60
CA GLN A 39 6.75 13.41 -59.58
C GLN A 39 7.10 12.88 -58.22
N ASN A 40 6.10 12.81 -57.33
CA ASN A 40 6.23 12.02 -56.11
C ASN A 40 6.45 10.55 -56.45
N ALA A 41 7.31 9.88 -55.71
CA ALA A 41 7.58 8.46 -55.90
C ALA A 41 6.27 7.68 -55.92
N SER A 42 5.97 6.99 -57.04
CA SER A 42 4.67 6.37 -57.31
C SER A 42 4.44 5.02 -56.62
N SER A 43 5.46 4.47 -55.96
CA SER A 43 5.41 3.19 -55.27
C SER A 43 6.40 3.14 -54.11
N SER A 44 6.10 2.37 -53.07
CA SER A 44 7.03 2.02 -51.99
C SER A 44 7.41 0.55 -52.09
N ILE A 45 8.64 0.25 -51.75
CA ILE A 45 9.18 -1.11 -51.73
C ILE A 45 9.77 -1.35 -50.37
N ASP A 46 9.20 -2.35 -49.65
CA ASP A 46 9.74 -2.79 -48.39
C ASP A 46 10.79 -3.88 -48.60
N LEU A 47 11.98 -3.66 -48.04
CA LEU A 47 13.13 -4.55 -48.12
C LEU A 47 13.62 -4.86 -46.71
N SER A 48 14.14 -6.08 -46.53
CA SER A 48 14.86 -6.43 -45.31
C SER A 48 16.37 -6.25 -45.53
N VAL A 49 17.10 -5.88 -44.46
CA VAL A 49 18.58 -5.82 -44.53
C VAL A 49 19.14 -7.14 -45.03
N GLY A 50 20.07 -7.08 -45.98
CA GLY A 50 20.71 -8.24 -46.60
C GLY A 50 19.84 -8.97 -47.64
N ARG A 51 18.61 -8.53 -47.89
CA ARG A 51 17.72 -9.08 -48.93
C ARG A 51 17.54 -8.08 -50.06
N GLY A 52 17.37 -8.61 -51.29
CA GLY A 52 17.11 -7.81 -52.46
C GLY A 52 15.91 -8.29 -53.25
N ARG A 53 15.37 -7.39 -54.07
CA ARG A 53 14.21 -7.65 -54.93
C ARG A 53 14.58 -7.28 -56.39
N LEU A 54 14.25 -8.16 -57.30
CA LEU A 54 14.34 -7.88 -58.71
C LEU A 54 13.10 -7.16 -59.20
N ILE A 55 13.30 -6.04 -59.88
CA ILE A 55 12.21 -5.19 -60.39
C ILE A 55 12.38 -5.06 -61.89
N SER A 56 11.28 -5.31 -62.62
CA SER A 56 11.21 -5.09 -64.08
C SER A 56 10.63 -3.72 -64.36
N LEU A 57 11.34 -2.95 -65.19
CA LEU A 57 10.97 -1.61 -65.60
C LEU A 57 10.07 -1.60 -66.84
N PRO A 58 9.11 -0.67 -66.98
CA PRO A 58 8.23 -0.57 -68.14
C PRO A 58 8.98 -0.12 -69.41
N ALA A 59 10.09 0.62 -69.26
CA ALA A 59 10.91 1.10 -70.36
C ALA A 59 12.40 0.90 -70.06
N ALA A 60 13.23 0.99 -71.10
CA ALA A 60 14.70 0.88 -70.96
C ALA A 60 15.24 2.12 -70.21
N MET A 61 16.05 1.90 -69.20
CA MET A 61 16.75 2.94 -68.46
C MET A 61 18.14 3.18 -68.99
N THR A 62 18.65 4.39 -68.82
CA THR A 62 20.01 4.79 -69.16
C THR A 62 20.76 5.19 -67.87
N ASP A 63 20.12 5.80 -66.94
CA ASP A 63 20.74 6.29 -65.71
C ASP A 63 19.89 5.99 -64.45
N ILE A 64 20.58 5.82 -63.30
CA ILE A 64 19.98 5.52 -62.02
C ILE A 64 20.53 6.46 -60.94
N PHE A 65 19.62 6.95 -60.12
CA PHE A 65 19.94 7.78 -58.97
C PHE A 65 19.40 7.15 -57.72
N VAL A 66 20.25 6.99 -56.72
CA VAL A 66 19.92 6.55 -55.35
C VAL A 66 20.23 7.70 -54.41
N ALA A 67 19.26 8.17 -53.64
CA ALA A 67 19.42 9.33 -52.74
C ALA A 67 20.37 9.04 -51.57
N ASN A 68 20.35 7.80 -51.06
CA ASN A 68 21.24 7.34 -50.00
C ASN A 68 21.65 5.86 -50.28
N ASP A 69 22.87 5.64 -50.71
CA ASP A 69 23.45 4.32 -51.03
C ASP A 69 23.89 3.53 -49.81
N GLU A 70 23.93 4.15 -48.61
CA GLU A 70 24.13 3.43 -47.34
C GLU A 70 22.91 2.64 -46.93
N VAL A 71 21.70 3.10 -47.28
CA VAL A 71 20.43 2.45 -46.92
C VAL A 71 20.09 1.33 -47.88
N ALA A 72 20.10 1.63 -49.16
CA ALA A 72 19.88 0.62 -50.21
C ALA A 72 20.77 0.89 -51.39
N ASP A 73 21.16 -0.19 -52.06
CA ASP A 73 21.99 -0.12 -53.25
C ASP A 73 21.31 -0.83 -54.44
N VAL A 74 21.65 -0.45 -55.62
CA VAL A 74 21.00 -0.92 -56.84
C VAL A 74 22.02 -1.49 -57.81
N GLN A 75 21.78 -2.71 -58.27
CA GLN A 75 22.56 -3.34 -59.34
C GLN A 75 21.74 -3.46 -60.63
N VAL A 76 22.28 -2.97 -61.70
CA VAL A 76 21.69 -3.10 -63.01
C VAL A 76 21.95 -4.51 -63.58
N ARG A 77 20.88 -5.25 -63.86
CA ARG A 77 20.97 -6.57 -64.49
C ARG A 77 20.81 -6.50 -65.99
N SER A 78 19.91 -5.61 -66.44
CA SER A 78 19.75 -5.32 -67.90
C SER A 78 19.13 -3.92 -68.03
N GLY A 79 19.02 -3.38 -69.24
CA GLY A 79 18.38 -2.08 -69.45
C GLY A 79 16.91 -1.95 -68.95
N ARG A 80 16.31 -3.08 -68.55
CA ARG A 80 14.92 -3.11 -68.02
C ARG A 80 14.77 -3.85 -66.66
N GLN A 81 15.89 -4.20 -66.03
CA GLN A 81 15.86 -4.95 -64.79
C GLN A 81 16.82 -4.36 -63.78
N LEU A 82 16.27 -4.01 -62.62
CA LEU A 82 17.01 -3.53 -61.44
C LEU A 82 16.91 -4.55 -60.32
N TYR A 83 18.05 -4.80 -59.66
CA TYR A 83 18.09 -5.52 -58.40
C TYR A 83 18.41 -4.53 -57.31
N ILE A 84 17.39 -4.29 -56.43
CA ILE A 84 17.50 -3.39 -55.29
C ILE A 84 17.71 -4.22 -54.04
N PHE A 85 18.73 -3.91 -53.23
CA PHE A 85 18.97 -4.62 -51.97
C PHE A 85 19.25 -3.66 -50.82
N GLY A 86 18.74 -4.00 -49.62
CA GLY A 86 18.89 -3.20 -48.40
C GLY A 86 20.22 -3.47 -47.72
N LYS A 87 20.96 -2.40 -47.36
CA LYS A 87 22.20 -2.46 -46.59
C LYS A 87 22.03 -2.13 -45.13
N LYS A 88 21.34 -1.03 -44.82
CA LYS A 88 21.07 -0.53 -43.46
C LYS A 88 19.60 -0.15 -43.31
N PRO A 89 19.04 -0.21 -42.10
CA PRO A 89 17.68 0.28 -41.85
C PRO A 89 17.56 1.78 -42.19
N GLY A 90 16.46 2.15 -42.84
CA GLY A 90 16.19 3.53 -43.25
C GLY A 90 15.31 3.61 -44.50
N GLU A 91 15.10 4.81 -44.99
CA GLU A 91 14.37 5.07 -46.22
C GLU A 91 15.25 5.80 -47.22
N THR A 92 15.16 5.41 -48.50
CA THR A 92 15.86 6.09 -49.60
C THR A 92 14.99 6.10 -50.83
N SER A 93 15.14 7.14 -51.65
CA SER A 93 14.42 7.28 -52.93
C SER A 93 15.32 6.80 -54.08
N ILE A 94 14.75 6.04 -55.00
CA ILE A 94 15.44 5.47 -56.15
C ILE A 94 14.69 5.94 -57.41
N TYR A 95 15.44 6.52 -58.35
CA TYR A 95 14.94 6.99 -59.62
C TYR A 95 15.72 6.37 -60.76
N ALA A 96 15.03 5.95 -61.83
CA ALA A 96 15.64 5.54 -63.05
C ALA A 96 15.12 6.38 -64.22
N THR A 97 16.03 6.84 -65.09
CA THR A 97 15.70 7.72 -66.24
C THR A 97 16.09 7.07 -67.58
N ASP A 98 15.39 7.46 -68.63
CA ASP A 98 15.72 7.07 -70.01
C ASP A 98 16.79 7.99 -70.66
N ALA A 99 17.20 7.71 -71.90
CA ALA A 99 18.13 8.53 -72.63
C ALA A 99 17.68 9.97 -72.95
N SER A 100 16.38 10.25 -72.74
CA SER A 100 15.77 11.59 -72.86
C SER A 100 15.64 12.34 -71.53
N GLY A 101 16.12 11.74 -70.41
CA GLY A 101 16.01 12.32 -69.05
C GLY A 101 14.62 12.17 -68.41
N ARG A 102 13.69 11.39 -69.00
CA ARG A 102 12.36 11.16 -68.39
C ARG A 102 12.47 10.04 -67.35
N VAL A 103 11.79 10.23 -66.23
CA VAL A 103 11.71 9.23 -65.14
C VAL A 103 10.86 8.04 -65.62
N VAL A 104 11.49 6.87 -65.77
CA VAL A 104 10.84 5.58 -66.12
C VAL A 104 10.44 4.79 -64.91
N PHE A 105 11.08 5.06 -63.75
CA PHE A 105 10.78 4.40 -62.49
C PHE A 105 11.13 5.32 -61.33
N SER A 106 10.25 5.33 -60.34
CA SER A 106 10.42 6.10 -59.10
C SER A 106 9.83 5.29 -57.93
N THR A 107 10.62 5.06 -56.90
CA THR A 107 10.18 4.33 -55.71
C THR A 107 10.89 4.81 -54.46
N VAL A 108 10.22 4.67 -53.33
CA VAL A 108 10.85 4.79 -52.01
C VAL A 108 11.13 3.38 -51.50
N ALA A 109 12.43 3.08 -51.34
CA ALA A 109 12.87 1.84 -50.70
C ALA A 109 12.93 2.05 -49.19
N ARG A 110 12.13 1.26 -48.46
CA ARG A 110 12.14 1.17 -47.00
C ARG A 110 12.88 -0.10 -46.63
N VAL A 111 14.01 0.07 -45.95
CA VAL A 111 14.81 -1.06 -45.47
C VAL A 111 14.59 -1.19 -43.97
N GLY A 112 14.04 -2.32 -43.57
CA GLY A 112 13.80 -2.65 -42.16
C GLY A 112 14.51 -3.91 -41.73
N ASN A 113 14.52 -4.18 -40.44
CA ASN A 113 14.92 -5.47 -39.89
C ASN A 113 13.93 -6.55 -40.35
N ASN A 114 14.38 -7.79 -40.46
CA ASN A 114 13.55 -8.89 -40.94
C ASN A 114 12.51 -9.32 -39.86
N ILE A 115 11.33 -8.70 -39.89
CA ILE A 115 10.26 -8.91 -38.90
C ILE A 115 9.77 -10.36 -38.91
N GLU A 116 9.59 -10.97 -40.09
CA GLU A 116 9.14 -12.35 -40.22
C GLU A 116 10.05 -13.34 -39.47
N THR A 117 11.34 -13.05 -39.40
CA THR A 117 12.30 -13.87 -38.68
C THR A 117 12.20 -13.65 -37.18
N ILE A 118 11.86 -12.43 -36.73
CA ILE A 118 11.62 -12.13 -35.31
C ILE A 118 10.35 -12.85 -34.81
N ASP A 119 9.25 -12.75 -35.56
CA ASP A 119 8.00 -13.43 -35.22
C ASP A 119 8.16 -14.96 -35.21
N GLN A 120 8.91 -15.52 -36.18
CA GLN A 120 9.24 -16.95 -36.21
C GLN A 120 10.11 -17.38 -35.04
N MET A 121 11.11 -16.58 -34.68
CA MET A 121 11.98 -16.84 -33.53
C MET A 121 11.15 -16.81 -32.22
N LEU A 122 10.30 -15.79 -32.04
CA LEU A 122 9.42 -15.67 -30.86
C LEU A 122 8.42 -16.84 -30.79
N SER A 123 7.81 -17.24 -31.91
CA SER A 123 6.88 -18.38 -31.93
C SER A 123 7.57 -19.71 -31.65
N LEU A 124 8.85 -19.85 -31.96
CA LEU A 124 9.64 -21.05 -31.68
C LEU A 124 10.11 -21.08 -30.22
N ALA A 125 10.56 -19.92 -29.69
CA ALA A 125 11.09 -19.81 -28.35
C ALA A 125 9.95 -19.79 -27.29
N MET A 126 8.81 -19.19 -27.64
CA MET A 126 7.67 -18.98 -26.73
C MET A 126 6.36 -19.39 -27.40
N PRO A 127 6.11 -20.69 -27.58
CA PRO A 127 4.92 -21.19 -28.32
C PRO A 127 3.59 -20.87 -27.63
N GLU A 128 3.60 -20.61 -26.34
CA GLU A 128 2.43 -20.28 -25.52
C GLU A 128 2.12 -18.77 -25.49
N ALA A 129 3.02 -17.94 -26.01
CA ALA A 129 2.85 -16.49 -26.07
C ALA A 129 2.32 -16.06 -27.46
N SER A 130 1.43 -15.07 -27.45
CA SER A 130 0.96 -14.45 -28.69
C SER A 130 1.62 -13.07 -28.82
N ILE A 131 2.84 -13.06 -29.36
CA ILE A 131 3.67 -11.85 -29.52
C ILE A 131 3.77 -11.51 -31.00
N SER A 132 3.61 -10.24 -31.33
CA SER A 132 3.84 -9.66 -32.63
C SER A 132 4.84 -8.53 -32.54
N ALA A 133 5.86 -8.56 -33.40
CA ALA A 133 6.88 -7.55 -33.51
C ALA A 133 6.53 -6.56 -34.64
N ASN A 134 6.57 -5.27 -34.37
CA ASN A 134 6.42 -4.21 -35.38
C ASN A 134 7.63 -3.29 -35.37
N THR A 135 8.22 -3.06 -36.54
CA THR A 135 9.34 -2.12 -36.66
C THR A 135 8.87 -0.74 -37.07
N MET A 136 9.34 0.27 -36.37
CA MET A 136 9.09 1.68 -36.69
C MET A 136 10.40 2.46 -36.51
N ASN A 137 10.92 3.05 -37.59
CA ASN A 137 12.03 4.04 -37.59
C ASN A 137 13.16 3.76 -36.57
N GLY A 138 13.75 2.57 -36.58
CA GLY A 138 14.83 2.20 -35.66
C GLY A 138 14.40 1.67 -34.28
N PHE A 139 13.10 1.43 -34.08
CA PHE A 139 12.57 0.76 -32.92
C PHE A 139 11.85 -0.53 -33.32
N VAL A 140 11.90 -1.54 -32.46
CA VAL A 140 11.02 -2.72 -32.53
C VAL A 140 10.03 -2.64 -31.39
N LEU A 141 8.74 -2.57 -31.73
CA LEU A 141 7.66 -2.58 -30.77
C LEU A 141 7.11 -4.01 -30.66
N LEU A 142 7.20 -4.60 -29.47
CA LEU A 142 6.57 -5.88 -29.13
C LEU A 142 5.17 -5.63 -28.59
N THR A 143 4.18 -6.25 -29.17
CA THR A 143 2.77 -6.19 -28.73
C THR A 143 2.20 -7.59 -28.64
N GLY A 144 1.24 -7.79 -27.73
CA GLY A 144 0.61 -9.09 -27.59
C GLY A 144 0.41 -9.48 -26.12
N THR A 145 0.25 -10.77 -25.91
CA THR A 145 0.02 -11.35 -24.58
C THR A 145 1.03 -12.46 -24.29
N VAL A 146 1.51 -12.48 -23.05
CA VAL A 146 2.42 -13.48 -22.48
C VAL A 146 1.78 -14.08 -21.23
N GLN A 147 2.28 -15.21 -20.74
CA GLN A 147 1.71 -15.84 -19.56
C GLN A 147 2.20 -15.20 -18.27
N SER A 148 3.46 -14.84 -18.21
CA SER A 148 4.09 -14.26 -17.02
C SER A 148 4.85 -12.96 -17.33
N PRO A 149 5.16 -12.13 -16.32
CA PRO A 149 6.05 -10.97 -16.50
C PRO A 149 7.47 -11.37 -16.89
N ASP A 150 7.92 -12.55 -16.47
CA ASP A 150 9.26 -13.07 -16.82
C ASP A 150 9.36 -13.38 -18.31
N ASP A 151 8.28 -13.93 -18.90
CA ASP A 151 8.19 -14.16 -20.35
C ASP A 151 8.29 -12.83 -21.13
N ALA A 152 7.72 -11.75 -20.59
CA ALA A 152 7.83 -10.43 -21.23
C ALA A 152 9.27 -9.92 -21.23
N ALA A 153 10.00 -10.11 -20.13
CA ALA A 153 11.41 -9.74 -20.04
C ALA A 153 12.29 -10.63 -20.94
N GLU A 154 12.00 -11.92 -20.99
CA GLU A 154 12.70 -12.86 -21.87
C GLU A 154 12.48 -12.53 -23.35
N ALA A 155 11.25 -12.24 -23.76
CA ALA A 155 10.94 -11.81 -25.14
C ALA A 155 11.72 -10.53 -25.52
N GLU A 156 11.80 -9.56 -24.62
CA GLU A 156 12.56 -8.33 -24.86
C GLU A 156 14.05 -8.61 -25.02
N MET A 157 14.65 -9.43 -24.15
CA MET A 157 16.06 -9.82 -24.24
C MET A 157 16.38 -10.60 -25.53
N LEU A 158 15.52 -11.55 -25.91
CA LEU A 158 15.69 -12.34 -27.13
C LEU A 158 15.68 -11.44 -28.38
N VAL A 159 14.70 -10.54 -28.46
CA VAL A 159 14.59 -9.63 -29.60
C VAL A 159 15.75 -8.62 -29.60
N GLN A 160 16.14 -8.09 -28.43
CA GLN A 160 17.28 -7.17 -28.33
C GLN A 160 18.60 -7.85 -28.79
N ALA A 161 18.82 -9.11 -28.39
CA ALA A 161 19.97 -9.89 -28.82
C ALA A 161 19.99 -10.15 -30.35
N PHE A 162 18.77 -10.36 -30.92
CA PHE A 162 18.64 -10.60 -32.38
C PHE A 162 18.84 -9.33 -33.23
N VAL A 163 18.31 -8.20 -32.77
CA VAL A 163 18.31 -6.93 -33.51
C VAL A 163 19.62 -6.17 -33.32
N GLY A 164 20.36 -6.44 -32.25
CA GLY A 164 21.61 -5.79 -31.88
C GLY A 164 21.45 -4.42 -31.24
N GLU A 165 22.58 -3.77 -30.90
CA GLU A 165 22.61 -2.51 -30.13
C GLU A 165 22.10 -1.28 -30.91
N GLY A 166 22.04 -1.35 -32.23
CA GLY A 166 21.61 -0.24 -33.10
C GLY A 166 20.12 0.03 -33.12
N THR A 167 19.30 -0.89 -32.61
CA THR A 167 17.82 -0.79 -32.60
C THR A 167 17.29 -0.99 -31.19
N LYS A 168 16.46 -0.07 -30.70
CA LYS A 168 15.84 -0.20 -29.39
C LYS A 168 14.59 -1.05 -29.48
N VAL A 169 14.42 -1.97 -28.51
CA VAL A 169 13.22 -2.78 -28.35
C VAL A 169 12.33 -2.10 -27.30
N LEU A 170 11.04 -1.95 -27.61
CA LEU A 170 10.03 -1.42 -26.70
C LEU A 170 8.97 -2.48 -26.48
N SER A 171 8.80 -2.94 -25.26
CA SER A 171 7.82 -3.93 -24.89
C SER A 171 6.50 -3.27 -24.47
N ARG A 172 5.39 -3.69 -25.09
CA ARG A 172 3.99 -3.44 -24.71
C ARG A 172 3.21 -4.74 -24.53
N LEU A 173 3.90 -5.76 -24.06
CA LEU A 173 3.30 -7.04 -23.77
C LEU A 173 2.41 -6.94 -22.54
N ARG A 174 1.31 -7.71 -22.55
CA ARG A 174 0.38 -7.81 -21.40
C ARG A 174 0.33 -9.26 -20.95
N THR A 175 0.18 -9.48 -19.65
CA THR A 175 -0.09 -10.84 -19.13
C THR A 175 -1.51 -11.27 -19.47
N ALA A 176 -1.66 -12.49 -19.99
CA ALA A 176 -2.95 -13.07 -20.41
C ALA A 176 -3.91 -13.25 -19.22
N THR A 177 -3.38 -13.59 -18.05
CA THR A 177 -4.14 -13.71 -16.80
C THR A 177 -3.68 -12.65 -15.81
N PRO A 178 -4.61 -11.93 -15.14
CA PRO A 178 -4.22 -11.00 -14.10
C PRO A 178 -3.57 -11.78 -12.95
N LEU A 179 -2.36 -11.34 -12.57
CA LEU A 179 -1.63 -11.92 -11.45
C LEU A 179 -2.37 -11.65 -10.15
N GLN A 180 -2.61 -12.71 -9.40
CA GLN A 180 -3.24 -12.65 -8.08
C GLN A 180 -2.20 -12.84 -6.99
N VAL A 181 -2.28 -12.03 -5.95
CA VAL A 181 -1.43 -12.09 -4.77
C VAL A 181 -2.29 -12.47 -3.57
N ASN A 182 -1.95 -13.57 -2.92
CA ASN A 182 -2.54 -13.95 -1.64
C ASN A 182 -1.66 -13.44 -0.51
N LEU A 183 -2.20 -12.56 0.33
CA LEU A 183 -1.51 -12.01 1.49
C LEU A 183 -2.04 -12.64 2.77
N GLN A 184 -1.15 -13.19 3.58
CA GLN A 184 -1.44 -13.65 4.93
C GLN A 184 -0.71 -12.76 5.94
N VAL A 185 -1.46 -12.12 6.84
CA VAL A 185 -0.90 -11.30 7.91
C VAL A 185 -1.06 -12.05 9.23
N ARG A 186 -0.04 -11.97 10.10
CA ARG A 186 -0.10 -12.48 11.47
C ARG A 186 0.15 -11.34 12.43
N ILE A 187 -0.80 -11.13 13.31
CA ILE A 187 -0.72 -10.13 14.39
C ILE A 187 -0.78 -10.90 15.69
N ALA A 188 0.34 -10.94 16.40
CA ALA A 188 0.46 -11.64 17.68
C ALA A 188 0.79 -10.63 18.77
N GLU A 189 0.04 -10.70 19.87
CA GLU A 189 0.29 -9.91 21.07
C GLU A 189 0.31 -10.81 22.28
N VAL A 190 1.30 -10.62 23.14
CA VAL A 190 1.43 -11.30 24.41
C VAL A 190 1.51 -10.28 25.53
N ASN A 191 0.52 -10.31 26.42
CA ASN A 191 0.48 -9.52 27.64
C ASN A 191 0.79 -10.41 28.84
N ARG A 192 1.82 -10.07 29.61
CA ARG A 192 2.17 -10.72 30.86
C ARG A 192 1.99 -9.73 32.01
N SER A 193 1.32 -10.15 33.06
CA SER A 193 1.15 -9.36 34.26
C SER A 193 1.61 -10.14 35.48
N LEU A 194 2.37 -9.48 36.33
CA LEU A 194 2.78 -10.01 37.63
C LEU A 194 2.45 -8.97 38.70
N VAL A 195 1.65 -9.37 39.68
CA VAL A 195 1.32 -8.56 40.84
C VAL A 195 1.74 -9.31 42.08
N LYS A 196 2.61 -8.71 42.91
CA LYS A 196 2.97 -9.17 44.22
C LYS A 196 2.57 -8.12 45.26
N GLU A 197 1.90 -8.56 46.29
CA GLU A 197 1.44 -7.69 47.37
C GLU A 197 1.73 -8.37 48.71
N ILE A 198 2.42 -7.67 49.57
CA ILE A 198 2.65 -8.07 50.98
C ILE A 198 2.31 -6.87 51.84
N SER A 199 1.24 -6.96 52.60
CA SER A 199 0.76 -5.85 53.39
C SER A 199 0.53 -6.30 54.84
N GLY A 200 1.21 -5.70 55.79
CA GLY A 200 0.90 -5.77 57.20
C GLY A 200 -0.04 -4.62 57.58
N ASN A 201 -1.10 -4.93 58.26
CA ASN A 201 -2.11 -3.95 58.69
C ASN A 201 -2.42 -4.19 60.16
N VAL A 202 -2.40 -3.11 60.96
CA VAL A 202 -2.75 -3.14 62.38
C VAL A 202 -3.76 -2.05 62.62
N LEU A 203 -4.87 -2.41 63.20
CA LEU A 203 -5.91 -1.50 63.68
C LEU A 203 -5.97 -1.60 65.18
N THR A 204 -5.83 -0.50 65.87
CA THR A 204 -6.00 -0.41 67.33
C THR A 204 -7.15 0.53 67.69
N ARG A 205 -7.87 0.17 68.73
CA ARG A 205 -8.93 1.02 69.30
C ARG A 205 -8.77 0.98 70.84
N ASP A 206 -8.75 2.14 71.43
CA ASP A 206 -8.78 2.29 72.87
C ASP A 206 -10.22 2.52 73.29
N THR A 207 -10.82 1.59 74.08
CA THR A 207 -12.21 1.69 74.52
C THR A 207 -12.31 2.09 76.00
N ASP A 208 -11.27 1.70 76.81
CA ASP A 208 -11.28 1.87 78.30
C ASP A 208 -9.87 2.23 78.82
N GLY A 209 -9.01 2.83 77.99
CA GLY A 209 -7.62 3.11 78.34
C GLY A 209 -7.47 4.26 79.35
N PRO A 210 -6.34 4.32 80.08
CA PRO A 210 -6.11 5.32 81.11
C PRO A 210 -5.97 6.74 80.62
N LEU A 211 -5.90 6.93 79.28
CA LEU A 211 -5.71 8.23 78.61
C LEU A 211 -6.99 8.74 77.91
N GLY A 212 -8.12 8.02 78.07
CA GLY A 212 -9.42 8.39 77.46
C GLY A 212 -9.69 7.72 76.12
N ASN A 213 -11.01 7.62 75.79
CA ASN A 213 -11.44 6.94 74.57
C ASN A 213 -10.84 7.52 73.32
N GLY A 214 -10.12 6.66 72.61
CA GLY A 214 -9.60 6.94 71.26
C GLY A 214 -8.22 7.58 71.19
N PHE A 215 -7.51 7.78 72.30
CA PHE A 215 -6.19 8.41 72.31
C PHE A 215 -5.11 7.54 71.65
N LEU A 216 -5.21 6.22 71.75
CA LEU A 216 -4.27 5.26 71.14
C LEU A 216 -4.92 4.48 70.00
N GLY A 217 -6.05 4.91 69.50
CA GLY A 217 -6.71 4.33 68.33
C GLY A 217 -6.08 4.80 67.04
N GLY A 218 -5.75 3.86 66.15
CA GLY A 218 -5.20 4.20 64.84
C GLY A 218 -5.12 3.03 63.90
N VAL A 219 -4.95 3.35 62.62
CA VAL A 219 -4.64 2.39 61.55
C VAL A 219 -3.17 2.51 61.22
N PHE A 220 -2.45 1.40 61.30
CA PHE A 220 -1.04 1.31 61.01
C PHE A 220 -0.87 0.29 59.87
N GLY A 221 -0.13 0.66 58.84
CA GLY A 221 0.03 -0.16 57.63
C GLY A 221 -0.68 0.43 56.41
N GLY A 222 -0.62 -0.26 55.31
CA GLY A 222 -1.09 0.27 54.01
C GLY A 222 -2.62 0.26 53.83
N ARG A 223 -3.37 -0.51 54.66
CA ARG A 223 -4.83 -0.65 54.56
C ARG A 223 -5.45 -0.86 55.93
N SER A 224 -6.78 -0.72 56.03
CA SER A 224 -7.50 -1.07 57.22
C SER A 224 -7.63 -2.61 57.37
N ALA A 225 -7.19 -3.17 58.48
CA ALA A 225 -7.35 -4.59 58.83
C ALA A 225 -8.82 -4.98 59.08
N GLY A 226 -9.73 -4.02 59.19
CA GLY A 226 -11.12 -4.27 59.47
C GLY A 226 -11.75 -3.15 60.26
N SER A 227 -12.74 -3.48 61.08
CA SER A 227 -13.39 -2.55 62.00
C SER A 227 -13.60 -3.18 63.38
N ILE A 228 -13.46 -2.38 64.43
CA ILE A 228 -13.73 -2.73 65.80
C ILE A 228 -14.95 -1.92 66.23
N THR A 229 -16.01 -2.60 66.64
CA THR A 229 -17.25 -1.96 67.13
C THR A 229 -17.56 -2.48 68.52
N THR A 230 -17.90 -1.57 69.45
CA THR A 230 -18.33 -1.93 70.81
C THR A 230 -19.76 -1.51 70.97
N ASP A 231 -20.62 -2.42 71.38
CA ASP A 231 -22.05 -2.14 71.64
C ASP A 231 -22.26 -1.38 72.98
N ALA A 232 -23.50 -0.92 73.22
CA ALA A 232 -23.85 -0.21 74.45
C ALA A 232 -23.71 -1.05 75.72
N ASN A 233 -23.54 -2.37 75.55
CA ASN A 233 -23.36 -3.34 76.64
C ASN A 233 -21.89 -3.65 76.90
N GLY A 234 -20.96 -3.00 76.19
CA GLY A 234 -19.50 -3.23 76.33
C GLY A 234 -18.96 -4.42 75.56
N ASN A 235 -19.74 -5.11 74.71
CA ASN A 235 -19.31 -6.21 73.92
C ASN A 235 -18.54 -5.70 72.69
N THR A 236 -17.30 -6.09 72.53
CA THR A 236 -16.49 -5.71 71.40
C THR A 236 -16.59 -6.76 70.25
N THR A 237 -16.97 -6.31 69.07
CA THR A 237 -17.04 -7.13 67.87
C THR A 237 -15.91 -6.73 66.92
N TYR A 238 -15.11 -7.73 66.53
CA TYR A 238 -14.00 -7.56 65.59
C TYR A 238 -14.45 -8.04 64.20
N ASN A 239 -14.50 -7.14 63.24
CA ASN A 239 -14.80 -7.48 61.86
C ASN A 239 -13.52 -7.37 60.99
N ILE A 240 -13.01 -8.50 60.54
CA ILE A 240 -11.76 -8.59 59.75
C ILE A 240 -12.12 -8.45 58.27
N THR A 241 -11.47 -7.54 57.57
CA THR A 241 -11.64 -7.34 56.12
C THR A 241 -10.50 -8.01 55.36
N THR A 242 -10.82 -8.95 54.50
CA THR A 242 -9.85 -9.62 53.63
C THR A 242 -9.97 -9.03 52.22
N PRO A 243 -8.86 -8.50 51.65
CA PRO A 243 -8.88 -7.98 50.28
C PRO A 243 -9.09 -9.09 49.26
N SER A 244 -9.79 -8.80 48.17
CA SER A 244 -9.96 -9.74 47.07
C SER A 244 -8.62 -10.09 46.43
N GLY A 245 -8.35 -11.39 46.25
CA GLY A 245 -7.17 -11.88 45.54
C GLY A 245 -5.88 -12.04 46.36
N THR A 246 -5.96 -11.80 47.67
CA THR A 246 -4.88 -12.07 48.61
C THR A 246 -5.30 -13.19 49.60
N ARG A 247 -4.30 -13.83 50.20
CA ARG A 247 -4.51 -14.71 51.34
C ARG A 247 -4.12 -13.95 52.59
N SER A 248 -5.07 -13.87 53.55
CA SER A 248 -4.88 -13.08 54.76
C SER A 248 -4.71 -14.02 55.96
N LEU A 249 -3.72 -13.76 56.76
CA LEU A 249 -3.59 -14.28 58.11
C LEU A 249 -3.95 -13.14 59.07
N ALA A 250 -5.00 -13.28 59.82
CA ALA A 250 -5.44 -12.23 60.73
C ALA A 250 -5.74 -12.75 62.13
N GLY A 251 -5.50 -11.92 63.10
CA GLY A 251 -5.84 -12.15 64.51
C GLY A 251 -6.45 -10.91 65.14
N ALA A 252 -7.38 -11.10 66.03
CA ALA A 252 -8.02 -10.01 66.78
C ALA A 252 -8.06 -10.36 68.25
N GLY A 253 -7.95 -9.38 69.13
CA GLY A 253 -7.97 -9.57 70.55
C GLY A 253 -7.69 -8.30 71.32
N ARG A 254 -7.69 -8.39 72.63
CA ARG A 254 -7.38 -7.28 73.54
C ARG A 254 -6.02 -7.47 74.17
N LEU A 255 -5.14 -6.47 74.01
CA LEU A 255 -3.77 -6.50 74.55
C LEU A 255 -3.49 -5.16 75.28
N PHE A 256 -3.09 -5.23 76.59
CA PHE A 256 -2.80 -4.06 77.43
C PHE A 256 -3.92 -3.01 77.47
N GLY A 257 -5.19 -3.44 77.40
CA GLY A 257 -6.35 -2.54 77.39
C GLY A 257 -6.76 -1.99 76.05
N LEU A 258 -6.00 -2.26 75.01
CA LEU A 258 -6.31 -1.90 73.63
C LEU A 258 -6.95 -3.06 72.91
N ASP A 259 -8.03 -2.76 72.16
CA ASP A 259 -8.55 -3.68 71.18
C ASP A 259 -7.72 -3.62 69.90
N LEU A 260 -7.27 -4.76 69.41
CA LEU A 260 -6.33 -4.89 68.32
C LEU A 260 -6.86 -5.85 67.23
N ILE A 261 -6.78 -5.45 65.99
CA ILE A 261 -6.82 -6.36 64.83
C ILE A 261 -5.50 -6.24 64.09
N ALA A 262 -4.84 -7.36 63.86
CA ALA A 262 -3.68 -7.42 63.02
C ALA A 262 -3.90 -8.37 61.84
N SER A 263 -3.57 -7.96 60.64
CA SER A 263 -3.63 -8.82 59.46
C SER A 263 -2.32 -8.75 58.65
N LEU A 264 -1.96 -9.86 58.08
CA LEU A 264 -0.89 -9.98 57.11
C LEU A 264 -1.50 -10.51 55.84
N ASP A 265 -1.52 -9.68 54.82
CA ASP A 265 -2.05 -10.02 53.51
C ASP A 265 -0.93 -10.35 52.57
N LEU A 266 -1.00 -11.55 51.95
CA LEU A 266 -0.03 -12.06 51.03
C LEU A 266 -0.73 -12.37 49.69
N GLY A 267 -0.27 -11.78 48.61
CA GLY A 267 -0.81 -12.02 47.29
C GLY A 267 0.27 -12.09 46.22
N GLU A 268 0.22 -13.13 45.40
CA GLU A 268 0.96 -13.22 44.18
C GLU A 268 0.01 -13.67 43.08
N ARG A 269 -0.08 -12.89 42.03
CA ARG A 269 -0.90 -13.19 40.85
C ARG A 269 -0.07 -13.00 39.61
N SER A 270 0.00 -14.02 38.78
CA SER A 270 0.57 -13.96 37.46
C SER A 270 -0.52 -14.24 36.42
N GLY A 271 -0.54 -13.46 35.37
CA GLY A 271 -1.45 -13.62 34.26
C GLY A 271 -0.72 -13.50 32.92
N MET A 272 -1.13 -14.28 31.95
CA MET A 272 -0.66 -14.17 30.58
C MET A 272 -1.88 -14.23 29.66
N VAL A 273 -1.97 -13.27 28.77
CA VAL A 273 -2.97 -13.23 27.70
C VAL A 273 -2.23 -13.19 26.37
N ALA A 274 -2.52 -14.14 25.50
CA ALA A 274 -1.98 -14.16 24.15
C ALA A 274 -3.14 -14.00 23.16
N THR A 275 -3.03 -13.02 22.29
CA THR A 275 -3.99 -12.77 21.21
C THR A 275 -3.29 -13.02 19.89
N LEU A 276 -3.94 -13.77 18.99
CA LEU A 276 -3.45 -14.05 17.66
C LEU A 276 -4.57 -13.78 16.64
N ALA A 277 -4.32 -12.89 15.69
CA ALA A 277 -5.19 -12.63 14.55
C ALA A 277 -4.43 -12.95 13.25
N GLN A 278 -5.07 -13.68 12.34
CA GLN A 278 -4.46 -14.11 11.08
C GLN A 278 -5.42 -13.84 9.90
N PRO A 279 -5.63 -12.57 9.51
CA PRO A 279 -6.39 -12.28 8.30
C PRO A 279 -5.60 -12.70 7.07
N ASN A 280 -6.30 -13.29 6.08
CA ASN A 280 -5.77 -13.51 4.76
C ASN A 280 -6.73 -12.96 3.71
N LEU A 281 -6.18 -12.48 2.61
CA LEU A 281 -6.96 -11.86 1.55
C LEU A 281 -6.20 -11.98 0.22
N THR A 282 -6.93 -12.23 -0.86
CA THR A 282 -6.36 -12.30 -2.22
C THR A 282 -6.81 -11.11 -3.03
N ALA A 283 -5.88 -10.47 -3.73
CA ALA A 283 -6.13 -9.34 -4.62
C ALA A 283 -5.42 -9.50 -5.96
N ILE A 284 -5.93 -8.84 -6.98
CA ILE A 284 -5.27 -8.72 -8.28
C ILE A 284 -4.15 -7.68 -8.17
N SER A 285 -3.04 -7.91 -8.89
CA SER A 285 -1.93 -6.96 -8.96
C SER A 285 -2.39 -5.58 -9.44
N GLY A 286 -2.07 -4.54 -8.68
CA GLY A 286 -2.45 -3.15 -8.93
C GLY A 286 -3.78 -2.72 -8.32
N GLU A 287 -4.60 -3.64 -7.77
CA GLU A 287 -5.88 -3.31 -7.15
C GLU A 287 -5.84 -3.40 -5.63
N THR A 288 -6.58 -2.49 -4.99
CA THR A 288 -6.69 -2.47 -3.52
C THR A 288 -7.80 -3.40 -3.08
N ALA A 289 -7.51 -4.27 -2.13
CA ALA A 289 -8.49 -5.12 -1.47
C ALA A 289 -8.60 -4.77 0.01
N ASP A 290 -9.83 -4.77 0.52
CA ASP A 290 -10.17 -4.49 1.90
C ASP A 290 -10.93 -5.66 2.51
N PHE A 291 -10.55 -6.04 3.72
CA PHE A 291 -11.20 -7.06 4.54
C PHE A 291 -11.47 -6.51 5.93
N LEU A 292 -12.65 -6.75 6.47
CA LEU A 292 -13.02 -6.42 7.84
C LEU A 292 -13.81 -7.58 8.45
N ALA A 293 -13.30 -8.12 9.55
CA ALA A 293 -14.00 -9.09 10.39
C ALA A 293 -14.16 -8.49 11.79
N GLY A 294 -15.37 -8.13 12.16
CA GLY A 294 -15.65 -7.43 13.44
C GLY A 294 -17.11 -7.05 13.56
N GLY A 295 -17.36 -5.96 14.27
CA GLY A 295 -18.68 -5.41 14.50
C GLY A 295 -18.67 -3.88 14.45
N GLU A 296 -19.81 -3.31 14.84
CA GLU A 296 -19.95 -1.87 14.99
C GLU A 296 -20.50 -1.58 16.38
N PHE A 297 -19.99 -0.56 17.05
CA PHE A 297 -20.54 -0.11 18.33
C PHE A 297 -21.08 1.31 18.21
N PRO A 298 -22.19 1.59 18.90
CA PRO A 298 -22.83 2.89 18.84
C PRO A 298 -22.10 3.91 19.73
N VAL A 299 -21.82 5.09 19.19
CA VAL A 299 -21.28 6.24 19.91
C VAL A 299 -22.32 7.34 19.89
N PRO A 300 -22.87 7.75 21.05
CA PRO A 300 -23.80 8.86 21.11
C PRO A 300 -23.07 10.18 20.88
N ILE A 301 -23.54 10.98 19.93
CA ILE A 301 -23.04 12.32 19.64
C ILE A 301 -24.13 13.33 20.03
N PRO A 302 -23.80 14.37 20.82
CA PRO A 302 -24.75 15.41 21.12
C PRO A 302 -25.19 16.13 19.84
N GLY A 303 -26.47 16.07 19.53
CA GLY A 303 -27.05 16.78 18.39
C GLY A 303 -27.51 18.19 18.76
N ASN A 304 -27.67 19.07 17.77
CA ASN A 304 -28.29 20.39 17.97
C ASN A 304 -29.74 20.23 18.38
N LEU A 305 -30.23 21.03 19.33
CA LEU A 305 -31.63 21.06 19.82
C LEU A 305 -32.08 19.82 20.63
N ASN A 306 -31.33 19.40 21.65
CA ASN A 306 -31.70 18.34 22.60
C ASN A 306 -31.89 16.93 21.99
N GLY A 307 -31.35 16.64 20.80
CA GLY A 307 -31.37 15.29 20.25
C GLY A 307 -29.99 14.62 20.37
N THR A 308 -29.96 13.32 20.68
CA THR A 308 -28.75 12.49 20.61
C THR A 308 -28.75 11.76 19.29
N THR A 309 -27.69 11.93 18.50
CA THR A 309 -27.47 11.15 17.28
C THR A 309 -26.52 10.02 17.58
N ILE A 310 -26.76 8.83 17.03
CA ILE A 310 -25.89 7.67 17.21
C ILE A 310 -25.01 7.50 15.96
N GLU A 311 -23.71 7.52 16.15
CA GLU A 311 -22.73 7.15 15.12
C GLU A 311 -22.19 5.75 15.42
N TYR A 312 -22.20 4.89 14.39
CA TYR A 312 -21.63 3.54 14.51
C TYR A 312 -20.16 3.54 14.12
N ARG A 313 -19.31 3.05 15.01
CA ARG A 313 -17.86 2.91 14.78
C ARG A 313 -17.51 1.44 14.62
N LYS A 314 -16.76 1.12 13.57
CA LYS A 314 -16.30 -0.24 13.27
C LYS A 314 -15.15 -0.63 14.20
N TYR A 315 -15.14 -1.89 14.62
CA TYR A 315 -14.06 -2.50 15.36
C TYR A 315 -13.85 -3.93 14.88
N GLY A 316 -12.68 -4.52 15.16
CA GLY A 316 -12.33 -5.89 14.81
C GLY A 316 -10.99 -5.96 14.09
N VAL A 317 -10.81 -6.99 13.27
CA VAL A 317 -9.62 -7.22 12.46
C VAL A 317 -9.86 -6.69 11.06
N SER A 318 -9.06 -5.74 10.64
CA SER A 318 -9.11 -5.13 9.31
C SER A 318 -7.76 -5.28 8.59
N LEU A 319 -7.81 -5.57 7.31
CA LEU A 319 -6.65 -5.66 6.44
C LEU A 319 -6.97 -4.98 5.12
N ALA A 320 -6.26 -3.89 4.84
CA ALA A 320 -6.28 -3.26 3.53
C ALA A 320 -4.90 -3.40 2.90
N TYR A 321 -4.83 -3.81 1.64
CA TYR A 321 -3.56 -3.89 0.93
C TYR A 321 -3.69 -3.70 -0.57
N THR A 322 -2.61 -3.25 -1.18
CA THR A 322 -2.47 -3.10 -2.63
C THR A 322 -1.18 -3.80 -3.06
N PRO A 323 -1.26 -4.93 -3.75
CA PRO A 323 -0.09 -5.61 -4.28
C PRO A 323 0.26 -5.08 -5.68
N THR A 324 1.53 -5.04 -6.01
CA THR A 324 2.03 -4.80 -7.36
C THR A 324 3.13 -5.80 -7.67
N VAL A 325 2.89 -6.70 -8.62
CA VAL A 325 3.89 -7.65 -9.08
C VAL A 325 4.79 -6.96 -10.07
N LEU A 326 6.09 -6.96 -9.79
CA LEU A 326 7.13 -6.35 -10.60
C LEU A 326 7.60 -7.33 -11.68
N SER A 327 8.25 -6.81 -12.72
CA SER A 327 8.79 -7.62 -13.84
C SER A 327 9.87 -8.63 -13.43
N ASN A 328 10.49 -8.44 -12.27
CA ASN A 328 11.47 -9.36 -11.69
C ASN A 328 10.87 -10.44 -10.76
N GLY A 329 9.54 -10.61 -10.80
CA GLY A 329 8.82 -11.59 -9.96
C GLY A 329 8.66 -11.17 -8.48
N ARG A 330 9.23 -10.04 -8.04
CA ARG A 330 9.03 -9.52 -6.70
C ARG A 330 7.68 -8.82 -6.58
N ILE A 331 7.15 -8.79 -5.37
CA ILE A 331 5.83 -8.22 -5.07
C ILE A 331 6.02 -7.02 -4.16
N SER A 332 5.70 -5.84 -4.65
CA SER A 332 5.59 -4.63 -3.83
C SER A 332 4.22 -4.60 -3.19
N LEU A 333 4.18 -4.55 -1.86
CA LEU A 333 2.96 -4.60 -1.05
C LEU A 333 2.83 -3.33 -0.23
N ARG A 334 1.79 -2.55 -0.48
CA ARG A 334 1.35 -1.54 0.47
C ARG A 334 0.29 -2.16 1.36
N VAL A 335 0.58 -2.30 2.66
CA VAL A 335 -0.28 -3.00 3.62
C VAL A 335 -0.67 -2.10 4.79
N ARG A 336 -1.92 -2.25 5.23
CA ARG A 336 -2.48 -1.55 6.39
C ARG A 336 -3.30 -2.52 7.25
N PRO A 337 -2.65 -3.38 8.02
CA PRO A 337 -3.33 -4.22 9.00
C PRO A 337 -3.74 -3.39 10.21
N GLU A 338 -4.91 -3.72 10.76
CA GLU A 338 -5.46 -3.11 11.97
C GLU A 338 -6.21 -4.15 12.80
N VAL A 339 -5.97 -4.13 14.11
CA VAL A 339 -6.77 -4.85 15.10
C VAL A 339 -7.29 -3.85 16.10
N SER A 340 -8.60 -3.80 16.26
CA SER A 340 -9.27 -2.94 17.21
C SER A 340 -10.22 -3.74 18.11
N GLU A 341 -10.14 -3.50 19.39
CA GLU A 341 -10.89 -4.20 20.43
C GLU A 341 -11.57 -3.20 21.36
N LEU A 342 -12.79 -3.55 21.81
CA LEU A 342 -13.49 -2.77 22.80
C LEU A 342 -12.85 -2.98 24.18
N SER A 343 -12.57 -1.88 24.88
CA SER A 343 -11.97 -1.89 26.21
C SER A 343 -12.85 -1.16 27.22
N THR A 344 -12.95 -1.71 28.40
CA THR A 344 -13.57 -1.02 29.55
C THR A 344 -12.60 -0.03 30.20
N GLU A 345 -11.28 -0.19 29.95
CA GLU A 345 -10.29 0.79 30.37
C GLU A 345 -10.41 2.06 29.50
N GLY A 346 -10.71 3.18 30.14
CA GLY A 346 -10.99 4.44 29.45
C GLY A 346 -12.42 4.62 28.95
N ALA A 347 -13.33 3.70 29.28
CA ALA A 347 -14.75 3.86 29.01
C ALA A 347 -15.31 5.12 29.71
N ILE A 348 -16.22 5.81 29.04
CA ILE A 348 -16.87 7.02 29.53
C ILE A 348 -18.33 6.67 29.83
N GLU A 349 -18.82 7.12 30.99
CA GLU A 349 -20.24 7.05 31.34
C GLU A 349 -20.89 8.38 30.95
N LEU A 350 -21.89 8.33 30.08
CA LEU A 350 -22.65 9.48 29.63
C LEU A 350 -24.13 9.18 29.77
N ASP A 351 -24.83 9.98 30.60
CA ASP A 351 -26.27 9.85 30.86
C ASP A 351 -26.75 8.42 31.25
N GLY A 352 -25.91 7.69 32.02
CA GLY A 352 -26.18 6.30 32.40
C GLY A 352 -25.84 5.24 31.32
N PHE A 353 -25.28 5.65 30.19
CA PHE A 353 -24.74 4.74 29.17
C PHE A 353 -23.23 4.67 29.26
N GLN A 354 -22.70 3.47 29.37
CA GLN A 354 -21.26 3.22 29.31
C GLN A 354 -20.82 3.06 27.87
N VAL A 355 -20.03 4.04 27.36
CA VAL A 355 -19.42 4.00 26.05
C VAL A 355 -18.02 3.39 26.21
N PRO A 356 -17.75 2.21 25.64
CA PRO A 356 -16.44 1.58 25.75
C PRO A 356 -15.38 2.38 24.98
N ALA A 357 -14.14 2.31 25.44
CA ALA A 357 -12.99 2.80 24.70
C ALA A 357 -12.59 1.80 23.61
N LEU A 358 -11.86 2.27 22.60
CA LEU A 358 -11.33 1.44 21.53
C LEU A 358 -9.81 1.36 21.65
N THR A 359 -9.30 0.15 21.85
CA THR A 359 -7.86 -0.13 21.76
C THR A 359 -7.51 -0.51 20.34
N VAL A 360 -6.62 0.25 19.69
CA VAL A 360 -6.29 0.08 18.27
C VAL A 360 -4.81 -0.21 18.12
N ARG A 361 -4.52 -1.27 17.34
CA ARG A 361 -3.16 -1.63 16.89
C ARG A 361 -3.15 -1.57 15.38
N ARG A 362 -2.43 -0.61 14.81
CA ARG A 362 -2.38 -0.35 13.37
C ARG A 362 -0.95 -0.18 12.92
N ALA A 363 -0.62 -0.74 11.78
CA ALA A 363 0.60 -0.44 11.05
C ALA A 363 0.25 -0.06 9.61
N GLU A 364 1.01 0.83 9.00
CA GLU A 364 0.91 1.13 7.58
C GLU A 364 2.31 1.22 7.02
N THR A 365 2.61 0.40 6.01
CA THR A 365 3.93 0.36 5.40
C THR A 365 3.87 -0.17 3.98
N THR A 366 4.96 0.06 3.24
CA THR A 366 5.19 -0.56 1.93
C THR A 366 6.44 -1.41 2.01
N VAL A 367 6.34 -2.67 1.64
CA VAL A 367 7.44 -3.64 1.64
C VAL A 367 7.49 -4.37 0.31
N GLU A 368 8.65 -4.89 -0.03
CA GLU A 368 8.87 -5.68 -1.23
C GLU A 368 9.36 -7.07 -0.84
N LEU A 369 8.63 -8.11 -1.28
CA LEU A 369 8.83 -9.50 -0.90
C LEU A 369 8.83 -10.40 -2.13
N GLY A 370 9.51 -11.53 -2.03
CA GLY A 370 9.35 -12.64 -2.97
C GLY A 370 8.13 -13.50 -2.60
N SER A 371 7.69 -14.33 -3.54
CA SER A 371 6.61 -15.28 -3.28
C SER A 371 7.04 -16.30 -2.21
N GLY A 372 6.26 -16.43 -1.14
CA GLY A 372 6.55 -17.31 0.00
C GLY A 372 7.50 -16.75 1.06
N GLU A 373 8.00 -15.52 0.88
CA GLU A 373 8.80 -14.83 1.91
C GLU A 373 7.89 -14.23 2.98
N SER A 374 8.40 -14.13 4.20
CA SER A 374 7.73 -13.49 5.33
C SER A 374 8.61 -12.38 5.90
N PHE A 375 7.99 -11.27 6.27
CA PHE A 375 8.70 -10.13 6.83
C PHE A 375 7.96 -9.51 8.02
N MET A 376 8.68 -9.19 9.07
CA MET A 376 8.12 -8.47 10.22
C MET A 376 8.06 -6.98 9.91
N ILE A 377 6.86 -6.46 9.79
CA ILE A 377 6.64 -5.05 9.43
C ILE A 377 6.55 -4.11 10.63
N ALA A 378 6.13 -4.63 11.79
CA ALA A 378 6.05 -3.84 13.02
C ALA A 378 6.23 -4.74 14.25
N GLY A 379 6.77 -4.15 15.31
CA GLY A 379 6.89 -4.76 16.62
C GLY A 379 6.90 -3.70 17.71
N LEU A 380 6.38 -4.05 18.90
CA LEU A 380 6.40 -3.24 20.09
C LEU A 380 6.73 -4.12 21.28
N MET A 381 7.66 -3.67 22.11
CA MET A 381 7.90 -4.23 23.42
C MET A 381 7.75 -3.12 24.45
N ASN A 382 6.81 -3.29 25.38
CA ASN A 382 6.56 -2.38 26.48
C ASN A 382 6.71 -3.13 27.80
N ASN A 383 7.60 -2.66 28.67
CA ASN A 383 7.80 -3.22 30.01
C ASN A 383 7.61 -2.10 31.01
N ARG A 384 6.60 -2.27 31.89
CA ARG A 384 6.28 -1.33 32.95
C ARG A 384 6.38 -2.04 34.30
N SER A 385 7.23 -1.55 35.18
CA SER A 385 7.34 -2.03 36.54
C SER A 385 7.07 -0.88 37.51
N ILE A 386 6.23 -1.14 38.51
CA ILE A 386 5.88 -0.20 39.55
C ILE A 386 6.07 -0.92 40.87
N GLY A 387 6.94 -0.37 41.70
CA GLY A 387 7.11 -0.79 43.08
C GLY A 387 6.71 0.35 44.01
N ALA A 388 5.89 0.07 44.99
CA ALA A 388 5.52 1.02 46.04
C ALA A 388 5.72 0.36 47.40
N ILE A 389 6.35 1.09 48.31
CA ILE A 389 6.60 0.67 49.69
C ILE A 389 6.02 1.75 50.61
N ASP A 390 4.97 1.40 51.31
CA ASP A 390 4.38 2.25 52.33
C ASP A 390 4.74 1.70 53.71
N LYS A 391 5.44 2.46 54.53
CA LYS A 391 5.86 2.03 55.85
C LYS A 391 5.69 3.12 56.93
N LEU A 392 5.45 2.69 58.13
CA LEU A 392 5.49 3.59 59.29
C LEU A 392 6.93 3.89 59.65
N PRO A 393 7.37 5.17 59.65
CA PRO A 393 8.75 5.54 59.99
C PRO A 393 9.20 4.99 61.36
N GLY A 394 10.32 4.31 61.42
CA GLY A 394 10.86 3.71 62.63
C GLY A 394 10.34 2.31 62.93
N LEU A 395 9.05 2.06 62.97
CA LEU A 395 8.47 0.75 63.25
C LEU A 395 8.54 -0.19 62.07
N GLY A 396 8.42 0.33 60.84
CA GLY A 396 8.53 -0.47 59.63
C GLY A 396 9.95 -0.97 59.34
N ASP A 397 10.98 -0.48 60.03
CA ASP A 397 12.39 -0.87 59.85
C ASP A 397 12.84 -1.90 60.92
N VAL A 398 11.98 -2.26 61.85
CA VAL A 398 12.31 -3.25 62.94
C VAL A 398 12.38 -4.67 62.30
N PRO A 399 13.50 -5.41 62.53
CA PRO A 399 13.60 -6.78 62.03
C PRO A 399 12.45 -7.65 62.55
N LEU A 400 11.84 -8.47 61.70
CA LEU A 400 10.72 -9.40 61.94
C LEU A 400 9.38 -8.70 62.20
N LEU A 401 9.32 -7.68 63.07
CA LEU A 401 8.07 -6.95 63.37
C LEU A 401 7.70 -5.91 62.33
N GLY A 402 8.68 -5.36 61.60
CA GLY A 402 8.45 -4.33 60.62
C GLY A 402 7.52 -4.73 59.48
N MET A 403 7.38 -6.05 59.19
CA MET A 403 6.42 -6.55 58.20
C MET A 403 4.96 -6.25 58.55
N LEU A 404 4.61 -6.07 59.79
CA LEU A 404 3.26 -5.69 60.27
C LEU A 404 2.96 -4.19 60.06
N PHE A 405 4.01 -3.38 59.86
CA PHE A 405 3.92 -1.92 59.75
C PHE A 405 4.36 -1.40 58.38
N LYS A 406 4.42 -2.28 57.38
CA LYS A 406 4.73 -1.93 56.02
C LYS A 406 3.87 -2.67 55.01
N SER A 407 3.65 -2.03 53.87
CA SER A 407 2.99 -2.61 52.73
C SER A 407 3.95 -2.49 51.50
N ASP A 408 4.29 -3.64 50.92
CA ASP A 408 5.05 -3.72 49.68
C ASP A 408 4.13 -4.16 48.57
N SER A 409 4.05 -3.37 47.50
CA SER A 409 3.33 -3.73 46.29
C SER A 409 4.25 -3.64 45.09
N PHE A 410 4.29 -4.70 44.32
CA PHE A 410 5.06 -4.77 43.08
C PHE A 410 4.15 -5.20 41.95
N ARG A 411 4.10 -4.39 40.87
CA ARG A 411 3.34 -4.69 39.66
C ARG A 411 4.28 -4.63 38.47
N ARG A 412 4.30 -5.67 37.65
CA ARG A 412 5.01 -5.72 36.40
C ARG A 412 4.02 -6.04 35.29
N GLY A 413 3.97 -5.22 34.25
CA GLY A 413 3.25 -5.45 33.01
C GLY A 413 4.22 -5.46 31.83
N GLU A 414 4.14 -6.48 31.01
CA GLU A 414 4.98 -6.65 29.85
C GLU A 414 4.09 -6.96 28.65
N THR A 415 4.19 -6.14 27.61
CA THR A 415 3.41 -6.31 26.37
C THR A 415 4.39 -6.45 25.22
N GLU A 416 4.25 -7.50 24.46
CA GLU A 416 4.98 -7.76 23.24
C GLU A 416 4.00 -7.85 22.08
N LEU A 417 4.17 -7.03 21.03
CA LEU A 417 3.38 -7.04 19.80
C LEU A 417 4.29 -7.30 18.61
N VAL A 418 3.87 -8.20 17.73
CA VAL A 418 4.55 -8.51 16.48
C VAL A 418 3.54 -8.57 15.34
N ILE A 419 3.85 -7.91 14.23
CA ILE A 419 3.06 -7.96 12.99
C ILE A 419 3.97 -8.46 11.87
N VAL A 420 3.58 -9.59 11.25
CA VAL A 420 4.29 -10.27 10.18
C VAL A 420 3.38 -10.38 8.96
N VAL A 421 3.93 -10.14 7.82
CA VAL A 421 3.28 -10.30 6.51
C VAL A 421 4.03 -11.31 5.66
#